data_5421a7437afb2e5c13ca15c6e8fccc4c
#
_entry.id   5421a7437afb2e5c13ca15c6e8fccc4c
#
_cell.length_a   1.000
_cell.length_b   1.000
_cell.length_c   1.000
_cell.angle_alpha   90.00
_cell.angle_beta   90.00
_cell.angle_gamma   90.00
#
_symmetry.space_group_name_H-M   'P 1'
#
loop_
_entity.id
_entity.type
_entity.pdbx_description
1 polymer ?
#
loop_
_entity_poly.entity_id
_entity_poly.type
_entity_poly.pdbx_seq_one_letter_code
_entity_poly.pdbx_strand_id
1 'polypeptide(L)'
;NRANLARESVTEGVFVTGNTVIDALKTTVRKDYRFTTELLNELDYASRKVILVTCHRRENYGQPMEDIMSALAELAGTHPEAELVYPVHLSPVVQECAHRHLDGIGNVHLIAPLSADEMHNLMARCYMVMTDSGGLQEEAPALGKPVLVLRRETERPEAVAAGTVKLAGVERDAILALANELLNDPAAYAAMAHAVNPYGDGHACARIADAIEWYFGLRAERPEDHMALRNAAERRRQDGKTDNDADRHHVHPAGPARRRLYGARQSA
;
A
#
# COMPACT_ATOMS: atom_id res chain seq x y z
N ASN A 1 11.18 -8.46 -2.32
CA ASN A 1 11.68 -9.19 -1.13
C ASN A 1 12.29 -10.54 -1.53
N ARG A 2 11.56 -11.47 -2.24
CA ARG A 2 12.09 -12.78 -2.67
C ARG A 2 13.40 -12.69 -3.45
N ALA A 3 13.50 -11.75 -4.41
CA ALA A 3 14.72 -11.53 -5.18
C ALA A 3 15.92 -11.10 -4.30
N ASN A 4 15.69 -10.35 -3.23
CA ASN A 4 16.75 -9.96 -2.30
C ASN A 4 17.25 -11.17 -1.50
N LEU A 5 16.34 -12.02 -1.01
CA LEU A 5 16.71 -13.28 -0.37
C LEU A 5 17.53 -14.19 -1.30
N ALA A 6 17.14 -14.28 -2.56
CA ALA A 6 17.86 -15.08 -3.54
C ALA A 6 19.30 -14.55 -3.81
N ARG A 7 19.52 -13.23 -3.76
CA ARG A 7 20.87 -12.64 -3.86
C ARG A 7 21.77 -13.05 -2.68
N GLU A 8 21.16 -13.31 -1.52
CA GLU A 8 21.86 -13.80 -0.33
C GLU A 8 21.86 -15.34 -0.24
N SER A 9 21.58 -16.01 -1.35
CA SER A 9 21.53 -17.48 -1.45
C SER A 9 20.46 -18.15 -0.58
N VAL A 10 19.46 -17.39 -0.12
CA VAL A 10 18.30 -17.93 0.62
C VAL A 10 17.20 -18.23 -0.38
N THR A 11 17.13 -19.48 -0.83
CA THR A 11 16.16 -19.93 -1.86
C THR A 11 15.19 -21.00 -1.38
N GLU A 12 15.54 -21.73 -0.32
CA GLU A 12 14.70 -22.77 0.27
C GLU A 12 13.83 -22.22 1.43
N GLY A 13 12.64 -22.77 1.58
CA GLY A 13 11.71 -22.39 2.64
C GLY A 13 11.13 -20.98 2.47
N VAL A 14 11.26 -20.37 1.31
CA VAL A 14 10.73 -19.04 0.99
C VAL A 14 9.35 -19.18 0.36
N PHE A 15 8.37 -18.50 0.96
CA PHE A 15 7.00 -18.41 0.47
C PHE A 15 6.63 -16.95 0.20
N VAL A 16 5.99 -16.69 -0.93
CA VAL A 16 5.40 -15.39 -1.24
C VAL A 16 3.93 -15.45 -0.83
N THR A 17 3.58 -14.82 0.27
CA THR A 17 2.24 -14.92 0.87
C THR A 17 1.35 -13.71 0.58
N GLY A 18 1.93 -12.57 0.24
CA GLY A 18 1.30 -11.26 0.30
C GLY A 18 1.52 -10.61 1.67
N ASN A 19 1.04 -9.38 1.82
CA ASN A 19 1.15 -8.63 3.08
C ASN A 19 -0.12 -8.80 3.92
N THR A 20 0.02 -9.19 5.18
CA THR A 20 -1.08 -9.39 6.13
C THR A 20 -1.87 -8.12 6.47
N VAL A 21 -1.31 -6.94 6.22
CA VAL A 21 -2.04 -5.68 6.40
C VAL A 21 -3.25 -5.61 5.46
N ILE A 22 -3.15 -6.21 4.26
CA ILE A 22 -4.29 -6.26 3.32
C ILE A 22 -5.41 -7.17 3.85
N ASP A 23 -5.05 -8.27 4.55
CA ASP A 23 -6.04 -9.10 5.26
C ASP A 23 -6.72 -8.31 6.38
N ALA A 24 -5.95 -7.51 7.15
CA ALA A 24 -6.48 -6.71 8.24
C ALA A 24 -7.55 -5.70 7.77
N LEU A 25 -7.41 -5.12 6.58
CA LEU A 25 -8.41 -4.19 6.02
C LEU A 25 -9.79 -4.83 5.91
N LYS A 26 -9.89 -6.14 5.70
CA LYS A 26 -11.19 -6.87 5.63
C LYS A 26 -11.95 -6.86 6.95
N THR A 27 -11.26 -6.70 8.07
CA THR A 27 -11.85 -6.69 9.42
C THR A 27 -12.00 -5.30 10.00
N THR A 28 -11.09 -4.38 9.66
CA THR A 28 -11.07 -3.02 10.20
C THR A 28 -11.95 -2.06 9.41
N VAL A 29 -12.05 -2.22 8.07
CA VAL A 29 -12.91 -1.38 7.24
C VAL A 29 -14.36 -1.82 7.35
N ARG A 30 -15.23 -0.91 7.79
CA ARG A 30 -16.66 -1.15 8.02
C ARG A 30 -17.50 -0.06 7.38
N LYS A 31 -18.61 -0.43 6.73
CA LYS A 31 -19.52 0.53 6.07
C LYS A 31 -20.16 1.50 7.06
N ASP A 32 -20.51 1.00 8.24
CA ASP A 32 -21.18 1.71 9.33
C ASP A 32 -20.20 2.25 10.38
N TYR A 33 -18.91 2.35 10.03
CA TYR A 33 -17.90 2.85 10.96
C TYR A 33 -18.19 4.29 11.36
N ARG A 34 -18.18 4.56 12.68
CA ARG A 34 -18.28 5.89 13.25
C ARG A 34 -16.93 6.29 13.84
N PHE A 35 -16.42 7.44 13.38
CA PHE A 35 -15.16 7.97 13.86
C PHE A 35 -15.31 8.58 15.25
N THR A 36 -14.27 8.48 16.07
CA THR A 36 -14.16 9.23 17.32
C THR A 36 -13.98 10.72 17.05
N THR A 37 -13.27 11.08 16.00
CA THR A 37 -13.13 12.45 15.50
C THR A 37 -14.41 12.86 14.76
N GLU A 38 -15.27 13.65 15.41
CA GLU A 38 -16.62 13.98 14.92
C GLU A 38 -16.59 14.63 13.53
N LEU A 39 -15.62 15.51 13.25
CA LEU A 39 -15.42 16.10 11.92
C LEU A 39 -15.46 15.06 10.80
N LEU A 40 -14.86 13.89 11.01
CA LEU A 40 -14.82 12.84 9.98
C LEU A 40 -16.18 12.17 9.73
N ASN A 41 -17.12 12.29 10.67
CA ASN A 41 -18.50 11.83 10.48
C ASN A 41 -19.36 12.86 9.71
N GLU A 42 -18.95 14.14 9.71
CA GLU A 42 -19.68 15.26 9.08
C GLU A 42 -19.27 15.49 7.63
N LEU A 43 -18.10 14.97 7.21
CA LEU A 43 -17.61 15.12 5.83
C LEU A 43 -18.54 14.43 4.82
N ASP A 44 -18.85 15.13 3.73
CA ASP A 44 -19.61 14.58 2.62
C ASP A 44 -18.69 13.84 1.64
N TYR A 45 -18.41 12.57 1.93
CA TYR A 45 -17.59 11.71 1.08
C TYR A 45 -18.23 11.37 -0.29
N ALA A 46 -19.51 11.65 -0.47
CA ALA A 46 -20.22 11.35 -1.71
C ALA A 46 -20.05 12.45 -2.78
N SER A 47 -20.07 13.72 -2.35
CA SER A 47 -19.98 14.86 -3.26
C SER A 47 -18.64 15.59 -3.22
N ARG A 48 -17.85 15.42 -2.15
CA ARG A 48 -16.57 16.08 -1.96
C ARG A 48 -15.41 15.13 -2.26
N LYS A 49 -14.33 15.65 -2.82
CA LYS A 49 -13.09 14.88 -3.03
C LYS A 49 -12.23 14.95 -1.76
N VAL A 50 -12.46 14.03 -0.83
CA VAL A 50 -11.69 13.98 0.42
C VAL A 50 -10.30 13.41 0.13
N ILE A 51 -9.26 14.19 0.40
CA ILE A 51 -7.85 13.82 0.23
C ILE A 51 -7.25 13.56 1.60
N LEU A 52 -6.83 12.31 1.85
CA LEU A 52 -6.08 11.98 3.05
C LEU A 52 -4.62 12.36 2.86
N VAL A 53 -4.09 13.19 3.76
CA VAL A 53 -2.69 13.62 3.74
C VAL A 53 -1.94 13.07 4.94
N THR A 54 -0.72 12.54 4.72
CA THR A 54 0.25 12.29 5.80
C THR A 54 1.65 12.68 5.34
N CYS A 55 2.35 13.47 6.16
CA CYS A 55 3.74 13.88 5.90
C CYS A 55 4.48 14.06 7.23
N HIS A 56 5.47 13.20 7.51
CA HIS A 56 6.16 13.18 8.79
C HIS A 56 7.57 12.59 8.73
N ARG A 57 8.04 12.15 7.57
CA ARG A 57 9.37 11.57 7.40
C ARG A 57 10.46 12.61 7.65
N ARG A 58 11.50 12.23 8.39
CA ARG A 58 12.62 13.12 8.74
C ARG A 58 13.37 13.61 7.51
N GLU A 59 13.41 12.82 6.45
CA GLU A 59 14.02 13.19 5.16
C GLU A 59 13.34 14.39 4.49
N ASN A 60 12.06 14.65 4.84
CA ASN A 60 11.29 15.78 4.33
C ASN A 60 11.43 17.04 5.19
N TYR A 61 12.12 17.01 6.34
CA TYR A 61 12.25 18.20 7.19
C TYR A 61 13.00 19.34 6.48
N GLY A 62 12.63 20.58 6.80
CA GLY A 62 13.15 21.78 6.16
C GLY A 62 12.44 22.11 4.85
N GLN A 63 13.18 22.54 3.82
CA GLN A 63 12.61 23.03 2.57
C GLN A 63 11.67 22.04 1.88
N PRO A 64 11.94 20.73 1.83
CA PRO A 64 11.00 19.77 1.24
C PRO A 64 9.61 19.80 1.89
N MET A 65 9.54 19.93 3.23
CA MET A 65 8.26 20.01 3.95
C MET A 65 7.56 21.34 3.69
N GLU A 66 8.28 22.45 3.62
CA GLU A 66 7.73 23.75 3.25
C GLU A 66 7.09 23.70 1.85
N ASP A 67 7.77 23.07 0.89
CA ASP A 67 7.29 22.93 -0.50
C ASP A 67 6.04 22.05 -0.56
N ILE A 68 6.02 20.94 0.19
CA ILE A 68 4.84 20.05 0.31
C ILE A 68 3.65 20.82 0.90
N MET A 69 3.84 21.51 2.03
CA MET A 69 2.75 22.26 2.69
C MET A 69 2.24 23.41 1.82
N SER A 70 3.14 24.08 1.10
CA SER A 70 2.77 25.10 0.12
C SER A 70 1.94 24.53 -1.03
N ALA A 71 2.31 23.32 -1.53
CA ALA A 71 1.52 22.63 -2.55
C ALA A 71 0.11 22.28 -2.05
N LEU A 72 -0.01 21.80 -0.81
CA LEU A 72 -1.31 21.48 -0.21
C LEU A 72 -2.18 22.72 -0.03
N ALA A 73 -1.61 23.84 0.42
CA ALA A 73 -2.34 25.11 0.57
C ALA A 73 -2.88 25.61 -0.79
N GLU A 74 -2.05 25.57 -1.84
CA GLU A 74 -2.48 25.96 -3.17
C GLU A 74 -3.50 25.01 -3.77
N LEU A 75 -3.32 23.70 -3.57
CA LEU A 75 -4.29 22.69 -4.00
C LEU A 75 -5.68 22.95 -3.38
N ALA A 76 -5.73 23.22 -2.08
CA ALA A 76 -6.96 23.57 -1.39
C ALA A 76 -7.61 24.84 -1.92
N GLY A 77 -6.79 25.88 -2.25
CA GLY A 77 -7.29 27.15 -2.82
C GLY A 77 -7.80 27.02 -4.24
N THR A 78 -7.23 26.12 -5.04
CA THR A 78 -7.61 25.90 -6.45
C THR A 78 -8.72 24.88 -6.65
N HIS A 79 -8.96 24.03 -5.64
CA HIS A 79 -9.98 22.98 -5.66
C HIS A 79 -10.96 23.11 -4.48
N PRO A 80 -11.91 24.06 -4.54
CA PRO A 80 -12.88 24.26 -3.46
C PRO A 80 -13.80 23.03 -3.25
N GLU A 81 -13.90 22.12 -4.21
CA GLU A 81 -14.60 20.85 -4.09
C GLU A 81 -13.80 19.78 -3.33
N ALA A 82 -12.51 19.98 -3.10
CA ALA A 82 -11.68 19.06 -2.31
C ALA A 82 -11.72 19.41 -0.84
N GLU A 83 -11.59 18.37 0.01
CA GLU A 83 -11.40 18.48 1.45
C GLU A 83 -10.09 17.77 1.81
N LEU A 84 -9.10 18.49 2.32
CA LEU A 84 -7.83 17.92 2.76
C LEU A 84 -7.93 17.55 4.23
N VAL A 85 -7.79 16.28 4.55
CA VAL A 85 -7.76 15.79 5.93
C VAL A 85 -6.34 15.35 6.26
N TYR A 86 -5.71 16.05 7.18
CA TYR A 86 -4.34 15.79 7.58
C TYR A 86 -4.24 15.45 9.07
N PRO A 87 -4.17 14.16 9.43
CA PRO A 87 -3.79 13.73 10.77
C PRO A 87 -2.32 14.10 11.02
N VAL A 88 -2.10 15.20 11.74
CA VAL A 88 -0.77 15.80 11.91
C VAL A 88 0.02 15.02 12.93
N HIS A 89 1.22 14.57 12.53
CA HIS A 89 2.13 13.86 13.42
C HIS A 89 2.56 14.74 14.61
N LEU A 90 2.74 14.13 15.79
CA LEU A 90 3.03 14.85 17.05
C LEU A 90 4.44 15.50 17.11
N SER A 91 5.29 15.33 16.10
CA SER A 91 6.58 16.02 16.01
C SER A 91 6.35 17.54 15.96
N PRO A 92 6.99 18.34 16.86
CA PRO A 92 6.85 19.79 16.85
C PRO A 92 7.19 20.43 15.50
N VAL A 93 8.22 19.90 14.80
CA VAL A 93 8.65 20.39 13.48
C VAL A 93 7.53 20.23 12.45
N VAL A 94 6.82 19.08 12.48
CA VAL A 94 5.72 18.81 11.56
C VAL A 94 4.52 19.71 11.89
N GLN A 95 4.16 19.81 13.18
CA GLN A 95 3.05 20.63 13.63
C GLN A 95 3.26 22.12 13.29
N GLU A 96 4.43 22.66 13.61
CA GLU A 96 4.75 24.05 13.32
C GLU A 96 4.66 24.37 11.83
N CYS A 97 5.22 23.49 10.98
CA CYS A 97 5.17 23.68 9.55
C CYS A 97 3.74 23.55 9.00
N ALA A 98 2.98 22.54 9.42
CA ALA A 98 1.60 22.32 8.98
C ALA A 98 0.70 23.51 9.39
N HIS A 99 0.73 23.92 10.65
CA HIS A 99 -0.07 25.04 11.13
C HIS A 99 0.29 26.36 10.45
N ARG A 100 1.58 26.64 10.23
CA ARG A 100 2.01 27.87 9.57
C ARG A 100 1.48 28.01 8.15
N HIS A 101 1.37 26.91 7.39
CA HIS A 101 0.94 26.91 5.99
C HIS A 101 -0.55 26.69 5.80
N LEU A 102 -1.19 25.94 6.68
CA LEU A 102 -2.50 25.36 6.43
C LEU A 102 -3.60 25.85 7.35
N ASP A 103 -3.27 26.54 8.48
CA ASP A 103 -4.28 27.10 9.38
C ASP A 103 -5.14 28.15 8.67
N GLY A 104 -6.44 28.11 8.95
CA GLY A 104 -7.40 29.08 8.42
C GLY A 104 -7.85 28.83 6.98
N ILE A 105 -7.37 27.79 6.32
CA ILE A 105 -7.89 27.38 5.02
C ILE A 105 -9.13 26.51 5.23
N GLY A 106 -10.29 26.99 4.77
CA GLY A 106 -11.61 26.47 5.15
C GLY A 106 -11.87 24.99 4.79
N ASN A 107 -11.21 24.46 3.76
CA ASN A 107 -11.31 23.06 3.32
C ASN A 107 -10.04 22.25 3.65
N VAL A 108 -9.25 22.68 4.63
CA VAL A 108 -8.13 21.93 5.19
C VAL A 108 -8.38 21.65 6.66
N HIS A 109 -8.33 20.39 7.04
CA HIS A 109 -8.62 19.91 8.38
C HIS A 109 -7.38 19.29 9.00
N LEU A 110 -6.70 20.05 9.85
CA LEU A 110 -5.60 19.56 10.68
C LEU A 110 -6.20 18.89 11.92
N ILE A 111 -6.01 17.57 12.05
CA ILE A 111 -6.58 16.78 13.13
C ILE A 111 -5.50 16.03 13.90
N ALA A 112 -5.84 15.52 15.08
CA ALA A 112 -4.96 14.65 15.84
C ALA A 112 -4.66 13.34 15.07
N PRO A 113 -3.52 12.67 15.36
CA PRO A 113 -3.25 11.36 14.80
C PRO A 113 -4.39 10.37 15.05
N LEU A 114 -4.71 9.59 14.04
CA LEU A 114 -5.79 8.62 14.08
C LEU A 114 -5.29 7.24 14.56
N SER A 115 -6.17 6.46 15.17
CA SER A 115 -5.95 5.04 15.38
C SER A 115 -5.88 4.29 14.05
N ALA A 116 -5.35 3.06 14.05
CA ALA A 116 -5.28 2.25 12.83
C ALA A 116 -6.67 2.01 12.22
N ASP A 117 -7.69 1.73 13.05
CA ASP A 117 -9.06 1.52 12.60
C ASP A 117 -9.64 2.78 11.94
N GLU A 118 -9.43 3.95 12.54
CA GLU A 118 -9.88 5.23 11.97
C GLU A 118 -9.16 5.53 10.66
N MET A 119 -7.83 5.31 10.61
CA MET A 119 -7.04 5.51 9.41
C MET A 119 -7.53 4.63 8.25
N HIS A 120 -7.78 3.34 8.50
CA HIS A 120 -8.28 2.41 7.48
C HIS A 120 -9.67 2.81 6.97
N ASN A 121 -10.57 3.26 7.86
CA ASN A 121 -11.91 3.68 7.47
C ASN A 121 -11.92 5.04 6.75
N LEU A 122 -11.02 5.96 7.11
CA LEU A 122 -10.82 7.21 6.38
C LEU A 122 -10.25 6.94 4.98
N MET A 123 -9.21 6.08 4.87
CA MET A 123 -8.69 5.62 3.57
C MET A 123 -9.77 5.01 2.69
N ALA A 124 -10.62 4.14 3.25
CA ALA A 124 -11.69 3.50 2.49
C ALA A 124 -12.71 4.50 1.92
N ARG A 125 -12.91 5.65 2.58
CA ARG A 125 -13.87 6.68 2.19
C ARG A 125 -13.26 7.82 1.39
N CYS A 126 -11.94 8.07 1.51
CA CYS A 126 -11.29 9.17 0.81
C CYS A 126 -11.30 8.99 -0.71
N TYR A 127 -11.07 10.08 -1.44
CA TYR A 127 -10.88 10.08 -2.90
C TYR A 127 -9.50 9.56 -3.25
N MET A 128 -8.46 10.15 -2.71
CA MET A 128 -7.06 9.72 -2.92
C MET A 128 -6.22 9.97 -1.65
N VAL A 129 -5.01 9.43 -1.65
CA VAL A 129 -4.04 9.57 -0.55
C VAL A 129 -2.79 10.28 -1.04
N MET A 130 -2.31 11.28 -0.30
CA MET A 130 -1.02 11.94 -0.48
C MET A 130 -0.16 11.64 0.75
N THR A 131 0.94 10.90 0.58
CA THR A 131 1.64 10.36 1.75
C THR A 131 3.14 10.18 1.54
N ASP A 132 3.91 10.33 2.63
CA ASP A 132 5.30 9.88 2.70
C ASP A 132 5.46 8.52 3.43
N SER A 133 4.35 7.89 3.86
CA SER A 133 4.34 6.61 4.58
C SER A 133 4.47 5.42 3.63
N GLY A 134 5.37 4.47 3.94
CA GLY A 134 5.50 3.22 3.19
C GLY A 134 4.29 2.29 3.35
N GLY A 135 3.67 2.23 4.53
CA GLY A 135 2.49 1.40 4.80
C GLY A 135 1.29 1.81 3.95
N LEU A 136 0.98 3.11 3.91
CA LEU A 136 -0.14 3.63 3.13
C LEU A 136 0.00 3.39 1.61
N GLN A 137 1.24 3.28 1.10
CA GLN A 137 1.50 2.89 -0.28
C GLN A 137 1.08 1.45 -0.61
N GLU A 138 0.94 0.60 0.41
CA GLU A 138 0.50 -0.79 0.26
C GLU A 138 -1.01 -0.94 0.54
N GLU A 139 -1.51 -0.20 1.54
CA GLU A 139 -2.88 -0.30 2.06
C GLU A 139 -3.91 0.42 1.20
N ALA A 140 -3.66 1.68 0.83
CA ALA A 140 -4.61 2.49 0.09
C ALA A 140 -4.94 1.91 -1.30
N PRO A 141 -3.98 1.37 -2.08
CA PRO A 141 -4.29 0.68 -3.34
C PRO A 141 -5.17 -0.55 -3.17
N ALA A 142 -5.09 -1.26 -2.02
CA ALA A 142 -5.97 -2.39 -1.74
C ALA A 142 -7.44 -1.98 -1.58
N LEU A 143 -7.68 -0.71 -1.28
CA LEU A 143 -9.00 -0.07 -1.20
C LEU A 143 -9.39 0.67 -2.49
N GLY A 144 -8.63 0.49 -3.57
CA GLY A 144 -8.86 1.18 -4.84
C GLY A 144 -8.62 2.68 -4.80
N LYS A 145 -7.70 3.14 -3.93
CA LYS A 145 -7.39 4.57 -3.78
C LYS A 145 -6.06 4.90 -4.44
N PRO A 146 -6.03 5.85 -5.39
CA PRO A 146 -4.78 6.38 -5.94
C PRO A 146 -3.90 6.99 -4.86
N VAL A 147 -2.58 6.79 -4.97
CA VAL A 147 -1.61 7.30 -4.01
C VAL A 147 -0.58 8.19 -4.70
N LEU A 148 -0.41 9.41 -4.21
CA LEU A 148 0.71 10.27 -4.52
C LEU A 148 1.75 10.20 -3.40
N VAL A 149 2.95 9.77 -3.74
CA VAL A 149 4.05 9.58 -2.78
C VAL A 149 4.87 10.86 -2.69
N LEU A 150 4.82 11.52 -1.53
CA LEU A 150 5.49 12.79 -1.22
C LEU A 150 6.96 12.54 -0.82
N ARG A 151 7.71 11.89 -1.71
CA ARG A 151 9.13 11.53 -1.52
C ARG A 151 9.84 11.54 -2.86
N ARG A 152 11.18 11.76 -2.83
CA ARG A 152 12.02 11.64 -4.03
C ARG A 152 12.23 10.21 -4.46
N GLU A 153 12.22 9.28 -3.50
CA GLU A 153 12.40 7.84 -3.72
C GLU A 153 11.37 7.05 -2.92
N THR A 154 11.11 5.82 -3.34
CA THR A 154 10.29 4.89 -2.57
C THR A 154 10.95 3.53 -2.48
N GLU A 155 10.84 2.89 -1.32
CA GLU A 155 11.19 1.48 -1.10
C GLU A 155 10.10 0.51 -1.63
N ARG A 156 9.13 1.03 -2.35
CA ARG A 156 7.98 0.31 -2.92
C ARG A 156 7.94 0.40 -4.45
N PRO A 157 9.02 0.03 -5.17
CA PRO A 157 9.08 0.15 -6.62
C PRO A 157 8.02 -0.69 -7.33
N GLU A 158 7.55 -1.78 -6.70
CA GLU A 158 6.51 -2.65 -7.23
C GLU A 158 5.17 -1.91 -7.40
N ALA A 159 4.82 -1.00 -6.47
CA ALA A 159 3.60 -0.21 -6.55
C ALA A 159 3.64 0.81 -7.69
N VAL A 160 4.81 1.43 -7.92
CA VAL A 160 5.04 2.33 -9.05
C VAL A 160 4.92 1.56 -10.36
N ALA A 161 5.57 0.40 -10.46
CA ALA A 161 5.53 -0.45 -11.66
C ALA A 161 4.11 -1.01 -11.94
N ALA A 162 3.33 -1.26 -10.90
CA ALA A 162 1.93 -1.69 -11.02
C ALA A 162 0.98 -0.54 -11.38
N GLY A 163 1.42 0.71 -11.25
CA GLY A 163 0.60 1.90 -11.50
C GLY A 163 -0.39 2.24 -10.39
N THR A 164 -0.25 1.64 -9.21
CA THR A 164 -1.11 1.93 -8.05
C THR A 164 -0.70 3.19 -7.31
N VAL A 165 0.56 3.60 -7.43
CA VAL A 165 1.08 4.84 -6.87
C VAL A 165 1.87 5.63 -7.91
N LYS A 166 1.92 6.97 -7.76
CA LYS A 166 2.83 7.86 -8.50
C LYS A 166 3.77 8.53 -7.51
N LEU A 167 5.05 8.58 -7.86
CA LEU A 167 6.06 9.31 -7.09
C LEU A 167 5.95 10.79 -7.43
N ALA A 168 5.40 11.58 -6.51
CA ALA A 168 5.16 13.01 -6.71
C ALA A 168 6.39 13.87 -6.39
N GLY A 169 7.41 13.29 -5.74
CA GLY A 169 8.53 14.06 -5.26
C GLY A 169 8.15 14.90 -4.04
N VAL A 170 8.94 15.95 -3.83
CA VAL A 170 8.74 16.90 -2.72
C VAL A 170 8.64 18.34 -3.23
N GLU A 171 8.86 18.53 -4.52
CA GLU A 171 8.81 19.81 -5.19
C GLU A 171 7.36 20.24 -5.44
N ARG A 172 7.01 21.48 -5.03
CA ARG A 172 5.65 22.01 -5.08
C ARG A 172 4.96 21.80 -6.43
N ASP A 173 5.61 22.19 -7.52
CA ASP A 173 5.00 22.18 -8.86
C ASP A 173 4.77 20.73 -9.36
N ALA A 174 5.66 19.79 -9.02
CA ALA A 174 5.50 18.38 -9.36
C ALA A 174 4.32 17.75 -8.61
N ILE A 175 4.15 18.07 -7.33
CA ILE A 175 3.02 17.62 -6.52
C ILE A 175 1.71 18.15 -7.10
N LEU A 176 1.64 19.44 -7.39
CA LEU A 176 0.46 20.08 -7.98
C LEU A 176 0.09 19.49 -9.34
N ALA A 177 1.07 19.26 -10.21
CA ALA A 177 0.82 18.67 -11.53
C ALA A 177 0.12 17.31 -11.43
N LEU A 178 0.62 16.40 -10.56
CA LEU A 178 0.04 15.07 -10.40
C LEU A 178 -1.29 15.10 -9.64
N ALA A 179 -1.43 15.96 -8.64
CA ALA A 179 -2.69 16.11 -7.92
C ALA A 179 -3.80 16.65 -8.83
N ASN A 180 -3.49 17.69 -9.63
CA ASN A 180 -4.41 18.25 -10.63
C ASN A 180 -4.79 17.23 -11.70
N GLU A 181 -3.86 16.38 -12.17
CA GLU A 181 -4.16 15.29 -13.09
C GLU A 181 -5.24 14.38 -12.51
N LEU A 182 -5.05 13.89 -11.27
CA LEU A 182 -6.01 12.97 -10.64
C LEU A 182 -7.35 13.62 -10.28
N LEU A 183 -7.35 14.92 -9.99
CA LEU A 183 -8.58 15.65 -9.67
C LEU A 183 -9.39 16.01 -10.92
N ASN A 184 -8.74 16.24 -12.06
CA ASN A 184 -9.39 16.76 -13.27
C ASN A 184 -9.57 15.73 -14.39
N ASP A 185 -8.83 14.60 -14.35
CA ASP A 185 -8.91 13.52 -15.34
C ASP A 185 -9.45 12.23 -14.73
N PRO A 186 -10.76 11.91 -14.93
CA PRO A 186 -11.34 10.66 -14.44
C PRO A 186 -10.70 9.40 -15.02
N ALA A 187 -10.08 9.47 -16.21
CA ALA A 187 -9.43 8.32 -16.82
C ALA A 187 -8.08 8.05 -16.12
N ALA A 188 -7.30 9.09 -15.82
CA ALA A 188 -6.07 8.98 -15.05
C ALA A 188 -6.35 8.44 -13.63
N TYR A 189 -7.40 8.96 -12.98
CA TYR A 189 -7.85 8.46 -11.69
C TYR A 189 -8.23 6.97 -11.75
N ALA A 190 -9.10 6.60 -12.69
CA ALA A 190 -9.59 5.22 -12.85
C ALA A 190 -8.44 4.24 -13.16
N ALA A 191 -7.46 4.65 -13.96
CA ALA A 191 -6.29 3.85 -14.28
C ALA A 191 -5.50 3.45 -13.01
N MET A 192 -5.35 4.37 -12.06
CA MET A 192 -4.67 4.09 -10.79
C MET A 192 -5.58 3.32 -9.81
N ALA A 193 -6.85 3.73 -9.69
CA ALA A 193 -7.79 3.13 -8.75
C ALA A 193 -8.10 1.65 -9.06
N HIS A 194 -8.07 1.27 -10.34
CA HIS A 194 -8.31 -0.10 -10.78
C HIS A 194 -7.02 -0.89 -11.03
N ALA A 195 -5.85 -0.30 -10.83
CA ALA A 195 -4.58 -1.00 -10.92
C ALA A 195 -4.50 -2.08 -9.83
N VAL A 196 -3.88 -3.21 -10.18
CA VAL A 196 -3.84 -4.34 -9.25
C VAL A 196 -2.75 -4.13 -8.21
N ASN A 197 -3.14 -4.20 -6.94
CA ASN A 197 -2.21 -4.05 -5.82
C ASN A 197 -1.19 -5.21 -5.79
N PRO A 198 0.13 -4.93 -5.92
CA PRO A 198 1.14 -5.97 -5.93
C PRO A 198 1.42 -6.58 -4.55
N TYR A 199 0.91 -6.01 -3.47
CA TYR A 199 1.23 -6.42 -2.09
C TYR A 199 0.30 -7.47 -1.52
N GLY A 200 -0.81 -7.76 -2.15
CA GLY A 200 -1.69 -8.82 -1.68
C GLY A 200 -3.12 -8.73 -2.19
N ASP A 201 -3.85 -9.81 -1.94
CA ASP A 201 -5.26 -9.99 -2.28
C ASP A 201 -6.13 -10.25 -1.04
N GLY A 202 -5.54 -10.08 0.17
CA GLY A 202 -6.18 -10.31 1.45
C GLY A 202 -6.31 -11.79 1.84
N HIS A 203 -5.41 -12.64 1.38
CA HIS A 203 -5.31 -14.06 1.75
C HIS A 203 -3.91 -14.43 2.25
N ALA A 204 -3.13 -13.45 2.70
CA ALA A 204 -1.77 -13.67 3.19
C ALA A 204 -1.77 -14.53 4.46
N CYS A 205 -2.68 -14.28 5.40
CA CYS A 205 -2.78 -15.04 6.66
C CYS A 205 -3.06 -16.51 6.40
N ALA A 206 -3.97 -16.83 5.46
CA ALA A 206 -4.28 -18.21 5.10
C ALA A 206 -3.05 -18.91 4.47
N ARG A 207 -2.36 -18.24 3.55
CA ARG A 207 -1.14 -18.78 2.93
C ARG A 207 -0.01 -19.00 3.95
N ILE A 208 0.11 -18.12 4.94
CA ILE A 208 1.08 -18.28 6.03
C ILE A 208 0.73 -19.52 6.86
N ALA A 209 -0.54 -19.71 7.24
CA ALA A 209 -0.99 -20.89 7.96
C ALA A 209 -0.71 -22.17 7.15
N ASP A 210 -1.09 -22.19 5.88
CA ASP A 210 -0.83 -23.31 4.96
C ASP A 210 0.68 -23.62 4.85
N ALA A 211 1.53 -22.61 4.79
CA ALA A 211 2.97 -22.78 4.73
C ALA A 211 3.56 -23.37 6.02
N ILE A 212 3.04 -22.96 7.17
CA ILE A 212 3.40 -23.52 8.48
C ILE A 212 2.97 -24.99 8.57
N GLU A 213 1.72 -25.31 8.23
CA GLU A 213 1.22 -26.67 8.23
C GLU A 213 2.04 -27.59 7.32
N TRP A 214 2.37 -27.13 6.12
CA TRP A 214 3.24 -27.87 5.20
C TRP A 214 4.64 -28.08 5.78
N TYR A 215 5.23 -27.05 6.38
CA TYR A 215 6.57 -27.12 6.97
C TYR A 215 6.64 -28.18 8.10
N PHE A 216 5.59 -28.30 8.90
CA PHE A 216 5.49 -29.29 9.98
C PHE A 216 4.93 -30.66 9.53
N GLY A 217 4.67 -30.85 8.23
CA GLY A 217 4.15 -32.12 7.70
C GLY A 217 2.70 -32.40 8.00
N LEU A 218 1.93 -31.39 8.43
CA LEU A 218 0.49 -31.46 8.67
C LEU A 218 -0.31 -31.35 7.37
N ARG A 219 0.31 -30.85 6.31
CA ARG A 219 -0.23 -30.72 4.95
C ARG A 219 0.71 -31.37 3.94
N ALA A 220 0.18 -32.20 3.04
CA ALA A 220 0.96 -32.94 2.06
C ALA A 220 1.49 -32.03 0.92
N GLU A 221 0.67 -31.09 0.46
CA GLU A 221 0.99 -30.26 -0.68
C GLU A 221 1.59 -28.90 -0.23
N ARG A 222 2.70 -28.51 -0.89
CA ARG A 222 3.28 -27.19 -0.70
C ARG A 222 2.28 -26.13 -1.19
N PRO A 223 1.95 -25.12 -0.38
CA PRO A 223 1.05 -24.05 -0.82
C PRO A 223 1.64 -23.23 -1.96
N GLU A 224 0.77 -22.74 -2.82
CA GLU A 224 1.15 -21.87 -3.92
C GLU A 224 1.63 -20.50 -3.43
N ASP A 225 2.64 -19.94 -4.09
CA ASP A 225 3.08 -18.58 -3.87
C ASP A 225 2.00 -17.59 -4.35
N HIS A 226 1.80 -16.51 -3.59
CA HIS A 226 1.03 -15.37 -4.09
C HIS A 226 1.72 -14.79 -5.32
N MET A 227 1.06 -14.88 -6.45
CA MET A 227 1.50 -14.28 -7.69
C MET A 227 0.88 -12.88 -7.78
N ALA A 228 1.59 -11.87 -7.27
CA ALA A 228 1.30 -10.50 -7.64
C ALA A 228 1.52 -10.38 -9.14
N LEU A 229 0.45 -10.45 -9.89
CA LEU A 229 0.32 -10.39 -11.34
C LEU A 229 1.59 -10.78 -12.14
N ARG A 230 1.55 -11.94 -12.73
CA ARG A 230 2.14 -12.11 -14.05
C ARG A 230 1.47 -11.10 -14.97
N ASN A 231 2.25 -10.28 -15.68
CA ASN A 231 1.73 -9.37 -16.70
C ASN A 231 0.63 -10.06 -17.51
N ALA A 232 -0.44 -9.36 -17.85
CA ALA A 232 -1.55 -9.91 -18.63
C ALA A 232 -1.08 -10.61 -19.93
N ALA A 233 0.10 -10.23 -20.45
CA ALA A 233 0.79 -10.87 -21.56
C ALA A 233 1.38 -12.25 -21.20
N GLU A 234 1.83 -12.49 -19.97
CA GLU A 234 2.32 -13.79 -19.52
C GLU A 234 1.19 -14.77 -19.21
N ARG A 235 0.06 -14.29 -18.69
CA ARG A 235 -1.17 -15.11 -18.57
C ARG A 235 -1.63 -15.58 -19.93
N ARG A 236 -1.73 -14.71 -20.95
CA ARG A 236 -2.11 -15.09 -22.32
C ARG A 236 -1.13 -16.06 -22.98
N ARG A 237 0.16 -16.08 -22.60
CA ARG A 237 1.16 -17.03 -23.10
C ARG A 237 1.10 -18.40 -22.42
N GLN A 238 0.57 -18.49 -21.18
CA GLN A 238 0.39 -19.76 -20.49
C GLN A 238 -0.95 -20.41 -20.83
N ASP A 239 -2.02 -19.64 -20.92
CA ASP A 239 -3.35 -20.13 -21.32
C ASP A 239 -3.36 -20.59 -22.80
N GLY A 240 -2.44 -20.06 -23.64
CA GLY A 240 -2.24 -20.49 -25.01
C GLY A 240 -1.30 -21.69 -25.21
N LYS A 241 -0.69 -22.24 -24.15
CA LYS A 241 0.22 -23.40 -24.23
C LYS A 241 -0.38 -24.71 -23.71
N THR A 242 -1.60 -24.70 -23.19
CA THR A 242 -2.22 -25.89 -22.61
C THR A 242 -2.89 -26.82 -23.61
N ASP A 243 -2.88 -26.50 -24.92
CA ASP A 243 -3.50 -27.36 -25.94
C ASP A 243 -2.52 -28.18 -26.80
N ASN A 244 -1.21 -28.23 -26.48
CA ASN A 244 -0.26 -28.92 -27.35
C ASN A 244 0.81 -29.79 -26.66
N ASP A 245 0.68 -30.26 -25.43
CA ASP A 245 1.62 -31.21 -24.81
C ASP A 245 0.95 -32.24 -23.89
N ALA A 246 -0.06 -32.93 -24.41
CA ALA A 246 -0.51 -34.23 -23.86
C ALA A 246 0.24 -35.34 -24.56
N ASP A 247 1.55 -35.45 -24.40
CA ASP A 247 2.32 -36.71 -24.56
C ASP A 247 3.77 -36.44 -24.17
N ARG A 248 4.22 -36.92 -23.02
CA ARG A 248 5.50 -37.56 -22.73
C ARG A 248 5.89 -37.58 -21.24
N HIS A 249 5.96 -38.84 -20.78
CA HIS A 249 6.85 -39.35 -19.72
C HIS A 249 6.53 -39.11 -18.24
N HIS A 250 5.95 -40.16 -17.66
CA HIS A 250 6.04 -40.51 -16.25
C HIS A 250 7.51 -40.63 -15.81
N VAL A 251 7.92 -39.71 -14.93
CA VAL A 251 9.11 -39.88 -14.08
C VAL A 251 8.63 -39.76 -12.62
N HIS A 252 8.79 -40.84 -11.87
CA HIS A 252 8.51 -40.88 -10.45
C HIS A 252 9.42 -39.87 -9.69
N PRO A 253 8.88 -38.99 -8.82
CA PRO A 253 9.72 -38.22 -7.93
C PRO A 253 10.11 -39.07 -6.71
N ALA A 254 11.41 -39.06 -6.39
CA ALA A 254 11.94 -39.58 -5.13
C ALA A 254 11.38 -38.82 -3.92
N GLY A 255 10.97 -39.58 -2.90
CA GLY A 255 10.41 -39.04 -1.70
C GLY A 255 11.40 -38.14 -0.89
N PRO A 256 10.91 -37.28 -0.01
CA PRO A 256 11.73 -36.31 0.68
C PRO A 256 12.67 -36.97 1.69
N ALA A 257 13.95 -36.60 1.62
CA ALA A 257 14.95 -36.98 2.61
C ALA A 257 14.62 -36.37 3.98
N ARG A 258 14.47 -37.22 4.98
CA ARG A 258 14.26 -36.82 6.38
C ARG A 258 15.48 -36.02 6.86
N ARG A 259 15.31 -34.73 7.12
CA ARG A 259 16.32 -33.91 7.79
C ARG A 259 16.43 -34.30 9.27
N ARG A 260 17.64 -34.67 9.67
CA ARG A 260 18.00 -34.91 11.09
C ARG A 260 18.00 -33.58 11.83
N LEU A 261 17.27 -33.55 12.95
CA LEU A 261 17.33 -32.50 13.95
C LEU A 261 18.75 -32.43 14.54
N TYR A 262 19.33 -31.25 14.55
CA TYR A 262 20.57 -30.97 15.26
C TYR A 262 20.31 -31.06 16.76
N GLY A 263 20.91 -32.07 17.39
CA GLY A 263 20.92 -32.19 18.84
C GLY A 263 21.78 -31.12 19.47
N ALA A 264 21.23 -30.42 20.43
CA ALA A 264 21.96 -29.54 21.32
C ALA A 264 23.00 -30.36 22.10
N ARG A 265 24.28 -30.06 21.96
CA ARG A 265 25.30 -30.49 22.91
C ARG A 265 25.34 -29.53 24.08
N GLN A 266 24.87 -29.98 25.23
CA GLN A 266 25.37 -29.50 26.49
C GLN A 266 26.78 -30.08 26.69
N SER A 267 27.72 -29.25 27.04
CA SER A 267 28.99 -29.64 27.64
C SER A 267 29.32 -28.66 28.76
N ALA A 268 29.69 -29.26 29.82
CA ALA A 268 30.07 -28.77 31.15
C ALA A 268 31.00 -27.56 31.19
#